data_10f37c96b176b7883127983becdac893
#
_entry.id   10f37c96b176b7883127983becdac893
#
_cell.length_a   1.000
_cell.length_b   1.000
_cell.length_c   1.000
_cell.angle_alpha   90.00
_cell.angle_beta   90.00
_cell.angle_gamma   90.00
#
_symmetry.space_group_name_H-M   'P 1'
#
loop_
_entity.id
_entity.type
_entity.pdbx_description
1 polymer ?
#
loop_
_entity_poly.entity_id
_entity_poly.type
_entity_poly.pdbx_seq_one_letter_code
_entity_poly.pdbx_strand_id
1 'polypeptide(L)' 'MTNQNNDVDVNALIKIYNQKIATLTNQNILFEAKLNTLMQGHIDEKNELLASLKELQEKHDNLLEEIEEDGETSK' A
#
# COMPACT_ATOMS: atom_id res chain seq x y z
N MET A 1 35.40 34.13 -8.89
CA MET A 1 34.60 33.33 -9.82
C MET A 1 35.27 33.22 -11.16
N THR A 2 35.66 32.11 -11.41
CA THR A 2 36.47 31.95 -12.58
C THR A 2 35.80 31.26 -13.71
N ASN A 3 34.65 30.81 -13.46
CA ASN A 3 34.03 29.99 -14.48
C ASN A 3 33.16 30.81 -15.40
N GLN A 4 33.80 31.63 -16.15
CA GLN A 4 33.12 32.50 -17.09
C GLN A 4 32.58 31.74 -18.28
N ASN A 5 33.05 30.56 -18.51
CA ASN A 5 32.61 29.78 -19.67
C ASN A 5 31.13 29.53 -19.63
N ASN A 6 30.58 29.43 -18.45
CA ASN A 6 29.17 29.11 -18.28
C ASN A 6 28.31 30.33 -18.09
N ASP A 7 28.94 31.44 -17.83
CA ASP A 7 28.18 32.65 -17.53
C ASP A 7 27.16 32.42 -16.44
N VAL A 8 27.51 31.62 -15.48
CA VAL A 8 26.58 31.22 -14.44
C VAL A 8 27.02 31.80 -13.11
N ASP A 9 26.10 32.47 -12.46
CA ASP A 9 26.30 32.96 -11.12
C ASP A 9 26.25 31.77 -10.17
N VAL A 10 27.31 31.59 -9.41
CA VAL A 10 27.39 30.47 -8.48
C VAL A 10 26.27 30.51 -7.46
N ASN A 11 25.95 31.70 -6.97
CA ASN A 11 24.89 31.85 -5.98
C ASN A 11 23.53 31.43 -6.56
N ALA A 12 23.29 31.80 -7.80
CA ALA A 12 22.08 31.40 -8.49
C ALA A 12 22.03 29.89 -8.67
N LEU A 13 23.17 29.32 -9.01
CA LEU A 13 23.27 27.87 -9.18
C LEU A 13 22.96 27.13 -7.89
N ILE A 14 23.55 27.57 -6.80
CA ILE A 14 23.31 26.97 -5.49
C ILE A 14 21.85 27.06 -5.11
N LYS A 15 21.25 28.21 -5.38
CA LYS A 15 19.84 28.41 -5.08
C LYS A 15 18.96 27.43 -5.84
N ILE A 16 19.27 27.24 -7.11
CA ILE A 16 18.51 26.33 -7.95
C ILE A 16 18.67 24.88 -7.44
N TYR A 17 19.89 24.49 -7.12
CA TYR A 17 20.12 23.16 -6.57
C TYR A 17 19.32 22.95 -5.28
N ASN A 18 19.34 23.92 -4.40
CA ASN A 18 18.62 23.80 -3.15
C ASN A 18 17.11 23.67 -3.36
N GLN A 19 16.59 24.44 -4.30
CA GLN A 19 15.18 24.37 -4.62
C GLN A 19 14.80 22.98 -5.18
N LYS A 20 15.62 22.47 -6.06
CA LYS A 20 15.36 21.17 -6.66
C LYS A 20 15.49 20.05 -5.63
N ILE A 21 16.47 20.14 -4.75
CA ILE A 21 16.62 19.15 -3.69
C ILE A 21 15.39 19.16 -2.79
N ALA A 22 14.93 20.34 -2.42
CA ALA A 22 13.74 20.45 -1.58
C ALA A 22 12.52 19.86 -2.26
N THR A 23 12.34 20.18 -3.55
CA THR A 23 11.21 19.67 -4.31
C THR A 23 11.25 18.14 -4.41
N LEU A 24 12.40 17.61 -4.77
CA LEU A 24 12.56 16.16 -4.91
C LEU A 24 12.37 15.45 -3.58
N THR A 25 12.91 16.04 -2.52
CA THR A 25 12.76 15.44 -1.19
C THR A 25 11.29 15.40 -0.79
N ASN A 26 10.56 16.48 -1.03
CA ASN A 26 9.14 16.51 -0.72
C ASN A 26 8.38 15.48 -1.52
N GLN A 27 8.70 15.34 -2.81
CA GLN A 27 8.04 14.35 -3.64
C GLN A 27 8.32 12.94 -3.15
N ASN A 28 9.55 12.67 -2.74
CA ASN A 28 9.90 11.36 -2.21
C ASN A 28 9.12 11.04 -0.95
N ILE A 29 9.00 12.03 -0.07
CA ILE A 29 8.24 11.85 1.16
C ILE A 29 6.78 11.56 0.86
N LEU A 30 6.20 12.28 -0.08
CA LEU A 30 4.81 12.07 -0.47
C LEU A 30 4.61 10.68 -1.07
N PHE A 31 5.53 10.25 -1.92
CA PHE A 31 5.45 8.91 -2.49
C PHE A 31 5.55 7.84 -1.42
N GLU A 32 6.46 8.03 -0.49
CA GLU A 32 6.62 7.07 0.59
C GLU A 32 5.34 6.97 1.43
N ALA A 33 4.74 8.10 1.72
CA ALA A 33 3.50 8.12 2.47
C ALA A 33 2.37 7.45 1.70
N LYS A 34 2.30 7.69 0.39
CA LYS A 34 1.29 7.04 -0.45
C LYS A 34 1.49 5.54 -0.49
N LEU A 35 2.74 5.10 -0.62
CA LEU A 35 3.04 3.68 -0.61
C LEU A 35 2.61 3.03 0.71
N ASN A 36 2.93 3.68 1.81
CA ASN A 36 2.53 3.16 3.12
C ASN A 36 1.02 3.07 3.24
N THR A 37 0.32 4.08 2.75
CA THR A 37 -1.15 4.07 2.77
C THR A 37 -1.70 2.91 1.94
N LEU A 38 -1.15 2.72 0.74
CA LEU A 38 -1.58 1.62 -0.13
C LEU A 38 -1.30 0.28 0.49
N MET A 39 -0.12 0.11 1.07
CA MET A 39 0.24 -1.14 1.71
C MET A 39 -0.68 -1.45 2.88
N GLN A 40 -0.98 -0.44 3.68
CA GLN A 40 -1.89 -0.63 4.80
C GLN A 40 -3.28 -1.02 4.30
N GLY A 41 -3.73 -0.36 3.24
CA GLY A 41 -5.01 -0.69 2.63
C GLY A 41 -5.07 -2.11 2.15
N HIS A 42 -4.00 -2.59 1.53
CA HIS A 42 -3.92 -3.98 1.08
C HIS A 42 -3.95 -4.96 2.25
N ILE A 43 -3.25 -4.63 3.32
CA ILE A 43 -3.25 -5.48 4.50
C ILE A 43 -4.66 -5.57 5.09
N ASP A 44 -5.33 -4.44 5.17
CA ASP A 44 -6.68 -4.39 5.71
C ASP A 44 -7.64 -5.19 4.84
N GLU A 45 -7.57 -5.02 3.52
CA GLU A 45 -8.39 -5.78 2.59
C GLU A 45 -8.14 -7.26 2.71
N LYS A 46 -6.88 -7.64 2.78
CA LYS A 46 -6.51 -9.04 2.91
C LYS A 46 -7.09 -9.64 4.17
N ASN A 47 -7.00 -8.91 5.28
CA ASN A 47 -7.52 -9.38 6.55
C ASN A 47 -9.02 -9.53 6.51
N GLU A 48 -9.72 -8.60 5.88
CA GLU A 48 -11.16 -8.69 5.69
C GLU A 48 -11.55 -9.89 4.86
N LEU A 49 -10.82 -10.12 3.78
CA LEU A 49 -11.09 -11.25 2.91
C LEU A 49 -10.84 -12.56 3.63
N LEU A 50 -9.77 -12.64 4.41
CA LEU A 50 -9.49 -13.83 5.18
C LEU A 50 -10.57 -14.11 6.22
N ALA A 51 -11.06 -13.06 6.86
CA ALA A 51 -12.15 -13.21 7.83
C ALA A 51 -13.42 -13.69 7.16
N SER A 52 -13.74 -13.13 6.00
CA SER A 52 -14.91 -13.55 5.23
C SER A 52 -14.79 -14.99 4.78
N LEU A 53 -13.61 -15.36 4.33
CA LEU A 53 -13.37 -16.72 3.87
C LEU A 53 -13.55 -17.72 5.02
N LYS A 54 -13.03 -17.38 6.17
CA LYS A 54 -13.15 -18.24 7.34
C LYS A 54 -14.60 -18.41 7.74
N GLU A 55 -15.34 -17.32 7.74
CA GLU A 55 -16.75 -17.37 8.06
C GLU A 55 -17.54 -18.24 7.08
N LEU A 56 -17.23 -18.07 5.80
CA LEU A 56 -17.89 -18.84 4.78
C LEU A 56 -17.57 -20.32 4.89
N GLN A 57 -16.32 -20.61 5.24
CA GLN A 57 -15.89 -21.99 5.41
C GLN A 57 -16.59 -22.65 6.59
N GLU A 58 -16.75 -21.91 7.68
CA GLU A 58 -17.48 -22.40 8.84
C GLU A 58 -18.93 -22.71 8.49
N LYS A 59 -19.56 -21.82 7.74
CA LYS A 59 -20.92 -22.04 7.30
C LYS A 59 -21.03 -23.27 6.42
N HIS A 60 -20.08 -23.42 5.53
CA HIS A 60 -20.04 -24.57 4.63
C HIS A 60 -19.88 -25.85 5.41
N ASP A 61 -18.99 -25.87 6.39
CA ASP A 61 -18.74 -27.05 7.21
C ASP A 61 -19.98 -27.40 8.05
N ASN A 62 -20.62 -26.39 8.61
CA ASN A 62 -21.84 -26.61 9.38
C ASN A 62 -22.95 -27.17 8.50
N LEU A 63 -23.05 -26.66 7.27
CA LEU A 63 -24.06 -27.13 6.34
C LEU A 63 -23.80 -28.58 5.95
N LEU A 64 -22.54 -28.93 5.77
CA LEU A 64 -22.18 -30.31 5.48
C LEU A 64 -22.56 -31.24 6.61
N GLU A 65 -22.33 -30.82 7.84
CA GLU A 65 -22.73 -31.59 9.00
C GLU A 65 -24.23 -31.82 9.03
N GLU A 66 -24.99 -30.77 8.78
CA GLU A 66 -26.44 -30.89 8.74
C GLU A 66 -26.90 -31.86 7.68
N ILE A 67 -26.28 -31.80 6.50
CA ILE A 67 -26.61 -32.70 5.42
C ILE A 67 -26.30 -34.13 5.78
N GLU A 68 -25.17 -34.37 6.40
CA GLU A 68 -24.78 -35.69 6.83
C GLU A 68 -25.73 -36.25 7.88
N GLU A 69 -26.10 -35.41 8.85
CA GLU A 69 -27.04 -35.84 9.87
C GLU A 69 -28.39 -36.18 9.28
N ASP A 70 -28.87 -35.32 8.39
CA ASP A 70 -30.17 -35.61 7.70
C ASP A 70 -30.10 -36.89 6.90
N GLY A 71 -28.94 -37.10 6.25
CA GLY A 71 -28.76 -38.32 5.50
C GLY A 71 -28.80 -39.55 6.38
N GLU A 72 -28.23 -39.46 7.55
CA GLU A 72 -28.26 -40.60 8.48
C GLU A 72 -29.64 -40.83 9.05
N THR A 73 -30.34 -39.78 9.39
CA THR A 73 -31.67 -39.91 10.00
C THR A 73 -32.72 -40.31 8.99
N SER A 74 -32.44 -40.07 7.70
CA SER A 74 -33.36 -40.43 6.64
C SER A 74 -33.46 -41.94 6.41
N LYS A 75 -32.49 -42.62 6.96
CA LYS A 75 -32.47 -44.08 6.78
C LYS A 75 -33.30 -44.74 7.83
#